data_ff640eecc4f9114d1fc0cecbdfa8f16a
#
_entry.id   ff640eecc4f9114d1fc0cecbdfa8f16a
#
_cell.length_a   1.000
_cell.length_b   1.000
_cell.length_c   1.000
_cell.angle_alpha   90.00
_cell.angle_beta   90.00
_cell.angle_gamma   90.00
#
_symmetry.space_group_name_H-M   'P 1'
#
loop_
_entity.id
_entity.type
_entity.pdbx_description
1 polymer ?
#
loop_
_entity_poly.entity_id
_entity_poly.type
_entity_poly.pdbx_seq_one_letter_code
_entity_poly.pdbx_strand_id
1 'polypeptide(L)'
;MNDNLAEKREEKLKEIKKREAEDLAQIISQKYDLPYADLSRVTIEIDALKIVPEKEARAGQLAVFQKTGKKISVAVKNPELPQTKAILENLKKELYQSRVFLVSENSLKRAWGKYEEIPKFEAVSAGLISISSQNLEIYFKEIKSISDLRKILTPLFNAKETQKISNIAEVILAGAYALEASDIHLEPQEEQVRLRFRLDGVLYDLIDFSLPIYRLLLSRLKLIAKLKLNVSDRSQDGRFTIKIKDLEVEVRVSVLPSAYGESIVLRILHPKTISISFEDLGMQENLLKMMEKEIKRPNGMILTTGPT
;
A
#
# COMPACT_ATOMS: atom_id res chain seq x y z
N MET A 1 3.85 -25.49 -45.87
CA MET A 1 2.49 -26.07 -45.76
C MET A 1 2.33 -27.08 -44.63
N ASN A 2 3.40 -27.77 -44.20
CA ASN A 2 3.33 -28.77 -43.11
C ASN A 2 3.23 -28.17 -41.68
N ASP A 3 3.78 -26.97 -41.44
CA ASP A 3 3.80 -26.37 -40.12
C ASP A 3 2.38 -25.97 -39.62
N ASN A 4 1.54 -25.47 -40.54
CA ASN A 4 0.19 -25.06 -40.25
C ASN A 4 -0.77 -26.25 -39.86
N LEU A 5 -0.44 -27.45 -40.33
CA LEU A 5 -1.17 -28.68 -40.01
C LEU A 5 -0.74 -29.25 -38.64
N ALA A 6 0.53 -29.11 -38.28
CA ALA A 6 1.05 -29.52 -36.98
C ALA A 6 0.49 -28.62 -35.85
N GLU A 7 0.51 -27.31 -36.04
CA GLU A 7 -0.09 -26.34 -35.08
C GLU A 7 -1.58 -26.56 -34.86
N LYS A 8 -2.37 -26.78 -35.94
CA LYS A 8 -3.82 -27.09 -35.81
C LYS A 8 -4.09 -28.42 -35.10
N ARG A 9 -3.22 -29.40 -35.23
CA ARG A 9 -3.33 -30.66 -34.48
C ARG A 9 -3.02 -30.46 -33.00
N GLU A 10 -2.03 -29.67 -32.69
CA GLU A 10 -1.65 -29.36 -31.31
C GLU A 10 -2.72 -28.54 -30.57
N GLU A 11 -3.36 -27.57 -31.25
CA GLU A 11 -4.49 -26.81 -30.73
C GLU A 11 -5.71 -27.72 -30.44
N LYS A 12 -6.08 -28.59 -31.40
CA LYS A 12 -7.16 -29.57 -31.19
C LYS A 12 -6.89 -30.52 -30.03
N LEU A 13 -5.64 -30.97 -29.88
CA LEU A 13 -5.25 -31.84 -28.75
C LEU A 13 -5.33 -31.11 -27.40
N LYS A 14 -4.99 -29.83 -27.36
CA LYS A 14 -5.16 -28.98 -26.18
C LYS A 14 -6.64 -28.77 -25.83
N GLU A 15 -7.48 -28.58 -26.83
CA GLU A 15 -8.93 -28.44 -26.61
C GLU A 15 -9.57 -29.72 -26.06
N ILE A 16 -9.20 -30.88 -26.62
CA ILE A 16 -9.72 -32.17 -26.17
C ILE A 16 -9.29 -32.41 -24.71
N LYS A 17 -8.01 -32.26 -24.38
CA LYS A 17 -7.50 -32.40 -23.00
C LYS A 17 -8.19 -31.44 -22.01
N LYS A 18 -8.55 -30.24 -22.49
CA LYS A 18 -9.25 -29.26 -21.68
C LYS A 18 -10.69 -29.71 -21.38
N ARG A 19 -11.40 -30.26 -22.37
CA ARG A 19 -12.76 -30.83 -22.17
C ARG A 19 -12.73 -32.03 -21.24
N GLU A 20 -11.83 -32.97 -21.46
CA GLU A 20 -11.68 -34.14 -20.59
C GLU A 20 -11.42 -33.75 -19.12
N ALA A 21 -10.61 -32.72 -18.88
CA ALA A 21 -10.35 -32.21 -17.53
C ALA A 21 -11.59 -31.57 -16.88
N GLU A 22 -12.43 -30.89 -17.65
CA GLU A 22 -13.71 -30.34 -17.15
C GLU A 22 -14.73 -31.43 -16.87
N ASP A 23 -14.89 -32.41 -17.79
CA ASP A 23 -15.78 -33.56 -17.62
C ASP A 23 -15.39 -34.38 -16.38
N LEU A 24 -14.09 -34.61 -16.17
CA LEU A 24 -13.59 -35.30 -14.99
C LEU A 24 -13.90 -34.51 -13.70
N ALA A 25 -13.72 -33.20 -13.71
CA ALA A 25 -14.05 -32.33 -12.56
C ALA A 25 -15.55 -32.38 -12.24
N GLN A 26 -16.41 -32.45 -13.25
CA GLN A 26 -17.85 -32.57 -13.08
C GLN A 26 -18.25 -33.94 -12.47
N ILE A 27 -17.62 -35.05 -12.88
CA ILE A 27 -17.83 -36.37 -12.29
C ILE A 27 -17.38 -36.37 -10.83
N ILE A 28 -16.21 -35.82 -10.53
CA ILE A 28 -15.67 -35.76 -9.17
C ILE A 28 -16.55 -34.89 -8.27
N SER A 29 -17.16 -33.80 -8.80
CA SER A 29 -18.06 -32.94 -8.02
C SER A 29 -19.26 -33.71 -7.46
N GLN A 30 -19.83 -34.65 -8.24
CA GLN A 30 -20.92 -35.51 -7.79
C GLN A 30 -20.48 -36.43 -6.65
N LYS A 31 -19.23 -36.93 -6.71
CA LYS A 31 -18.69 -37.81 -5.65
C LYS A 31 -18.57 -37.11 -4.29
N TYR A 32 -18.27 -35.83 -4.31
CA TYR A 32 -18.09 -35.02 -3.08
C TYR A 32 -19.32 -34.21 -2.68
N ASP A 33 -20.43 -34.35 -3.40
CA ASP A 33 -21.66 -33.57 -3.20
C ASP A 33 -21.40 -32.05 -3.19
N LEU A 34 -20.50 -31.62 -4.06
CA LEU A 34 -20.12 -30.21 -4.24
C LEU A 34 -20.59 -29.71 -5.60
N PRO A 35 -21.07 -28.46 -5.70
CA PRO A 35 -21.38 -27.87 -6.99
C PRO A 35 -20.10 -27.73 -7.84
N TYR A 36 -20.24 -28.02 -9.13
CA TYR A 36 -19.18 -27.78 -10.12
C TYR A 36 -19.24 -26.34 -10.65
N ALA A 37 -18.07 -25.77 -10.93
CA ALA A 37 -17.96 -24.48 -11.62
C ALA A 37 -16.83 -24.48 -12.67
N ASP A 38 -17.15 -23.97 -13.86
CA ASP A 38 -16.16 -23.69 -14.90
C ASP A 38 -15.75 -22.21 -14.82
N LEU A 39 -14.54 -21.93 -14.31
CA LEU A 39 -14.04 -20.58 -14.17
C LEU A 39 -13.68 -19.90 -15.50
N SER A 40 -13.81 -20.61 -16.63
CA SER A 40 -13.71 -19.98 -17.94
C SER A 40 -14.95 -19.13 -18.29
N ARG A 41 -16.09 -19.46 -17.67
CA ARG A 41 -17.39 -18.84 -17.89
C ARG A 41 -17.83 -17.91 -16.76
N VAL A 42 -17.06 -17.88 -15.68
CA VAL A 42 -17.38 -17.06 -14.49
C VAL A 42 -16.39 -15.93 -14.36
N THR A 43 -16.87 -14.75 -13.98
CA THR A 43 -16.00 -13.61 -13.66
C THR A 43 -15.26 -13.88 -12.37
N ILE A 44 -13.94 -13.76 -12.40
CA ILE A 44 -13.07 -13.89 -11.23
C ILE A 44 -12.82 -12.47 -10.72
N GLU A 45 -13.24 -12.19 -9.50
CA GLU A 45 -13.08 -10.89 -8.85
C GLU A 45 -11.71 -10.80 -8.19
N ILE A 46 -10.94 -9.77 -8.53
CA ILE A 46 -9.61 -9.53 -7.97
C ILE A 46 -9.65 -9.35 -6.44
N ASP A 47 -10.69 -8.68 -5.93
CA ASP A 47 -10.85 -8.49 -4.48
C ASP A 47 -11.22 -9.78 -3.73
N ALA A 48 -11.82 -10.74 -4.40
CA ALA A 48 -12.04 -12.08 -3.85
C ALA A 48 -10.73 -12.88 -3.75
N LEU A 49 -9.88 -12.81 -4.78
CA LEU A 49 -8.57 -13.49 -4.78
C LEU A 49 -7.65 -13.01 -3.65
N LYS A 50 -7.72 -11.74 -3.26
CA LYS A 50 -6.91 -11.16 -2.17
C LYS A 50 -7.17 -11.77 -0.79
N ILE A 51 -8.29 -12.47 -0.59
CA ILE A 51 -8.66 -13.10 0.70
C ILE A 51 -7.67 -14.20 1.08
N VAL A 52 -7.16 -14.95 0.08
CA VAL A 52 -6.16 -16.00 0.31
C VAL A 52 -4.91 -15.65 -0.49
N PRO A 53 -3.73 -15.52 0.13
CA PRO A 53 -2.47 -15.25 -0.57
C PRO A 53 -2.16 -16.30 -1.64
N GLU A 54 -1.56 -15.90 -2.75
CA GLU A 54 -1.26 -16.79 -3.90
C GLU A 54 -0.51 -18.05 -3.48
N LYS A 55 0.50 -17.92 -2.61
CA LYS A 55 1.31 -19.05 -2.12
C LYS A 55 0.46 -20.08 -1.40
N GLU A 56 -0.48 -19.64 -0.56
CA GLU A 56 -1.40 -20.52 0.17
C GLU A 56 -2.47 -21.08 -0.76
N ALA A 57 -3.01 -20.28 -1.66
CA ALA A 57 -4.00 -20.70 -2.65
C ALA A 57 -3.46 -21.83 -3.56
N ARG A 58 -2.20 -21.71 -4.01
CA ARG A 58 -1.53 -22.75 -4.79
C ARG A 58 -1.25 -24.01 -3.97
N ALA A 59 -0.76 -23.86 -2.74
CA ALA A 59 -0.50 -24.98 -1.83
C ALA A 59 -1.79 -25.74 -1.48
N GLY A 60 -2.88 -25.01 -1.24
CA GLY A 60 -4.20 -25.59 -0.96
C GLY A 60 -5.00 -25.98 -2.20
N GLN A 61 -4.47 -25.86 -3.41
CA GLN A 61 -5.16 -26.11 -4.67
C GLN A 61 -6.57 -25.50 -4.71
N LEU A 62 -6.67 -24.22 -4.30
CA LEU A 62 -7.91 -23.47 -4.25
C LEU A 62 -7.76 -22.04 -4.75
N ALA A 63 -8.88 -21.35 -4.99
CA ALA A 63 -8.95 -19.93 -5.28
C ALA A 63 -10.30 -19.36 -4.83
N VAL A 64 -10.32 -18.21 -4.20
CA VAL A 64 -11.56 -17.48 -3.91
C VAL A 64 -11.87 -16.62 -5.13
N PHE A 65 -12.97 -16.87 -5.82
CA PHE A 65 -13.25 -16.25 -7.11
C PHE A 65 -14.38 -15.22 -7.09
N GLN A 66 -15.23 -15.22 -6.06
CA GLN A 66 -16.29 -14.20 -5.87
C GLN A 66 -16.45 -13.86 -4.39
N LYS A 67 -16.86 -12.59 -4.11
CA LYS A 67 -17.10 -12.09 -2.77
C LYS A 67 -18.30 -11.15 -2.75
N THR A 68 -19.26 -11.41 -1.86
CA THR A 68 -20.39 -10.52 -1.60
C THR A 68 -20.53 -10.33 -0.09
N GLY A 69 -19.93 -9.26 0.43
CA GLY A 69 -19.83 -9.04 1.87
C GLY A 69 -19.03 -10.13 2.57
N LYS A 70 -19.63 -10.89 3.47
CA LYS A 70 -19.03 -12.05 4.17
C LYS A 70 -19.26 -13.39 3.45
N LYS A 71 -20.02 -13.42 2.37
CA LYS A 71 -20.23 -14.63 1.54
C LYS A 71 -19.15 -14.70 0.47
N ILE A 72 -18.47 -15.83 0.38
CA ILE A 72 -17.41 -16.08 -0.59
C ILE A 72 -17.63 -17.37 -1.36
N SER A 73 -17.26 -17.39 -2.64
CA SER A 73 -17.24 -18.60 -3.48
C SER A 73 -15.80 -19.08 -3.63
N VAL A 74 -15.53 -20.31 -3.20
CA VAL A 74 -14.19 -20.90 -3.19
C VAL A 74 -14.15 -22.06 -4.18
N ALA A 75 -13.28 -21.95 -5.17
CA ALA A 75 -12.97 -23.01 -6.12
C ALA A 75 -11.90 -23.94 -5.52
N VAL A 76 -12.13 -25.25 -5.53
CA VAL A 76 -11.18 -26.27 -5.04
C VAL A 76 -11.00 -27.37 -6.07
N LYS A 77 -9.78 -27.91 -6.21
CA LYS A 77 -9.51 -29.09 -7.03
C LYS A 77 -9.70 -30.37 -6.23
N ASN A 78 -9.21 -30.39 -4.99
CA ASN A 78 -9.30 -31.52 -4.09
C ASN A 78 -9.74 -31.06 -2.69
N PRO A 79 -10.99 -31.29 -2.29
CA PRO A 79 -11.50 -30.88 -0.99
C PRO A 79 -10.90 -31.68 0.19
N GLU A 80 -10.34 -32.87 -0.06
CA GLU A 80 -9.74 -33.73 0.97
C GLU A 80 -8.31 -33.36 1.34
N LEU A 81 -7.66 -32.47 0.55
CA LEU A 81 -6.28 -32.09 0.81
C LEU A 81 -6.16 -31.38 2.17
N PRO A 82 -5.22 -31.80 3.07
CA PRO A 82 -5.08 -31.18 4.39
C PRO A 82 -4.92 -29.66 4.36
N GLN A 83 -4.17 -29.15 3.39
CA GLN A 83 -3.97 -27.71 3.21
C GLN A 83 -5.28 -27.00 2.81
N THR A 84 -6.09 -27.61 1.95
CA THR A 84 -7.41 -27.06 1.58
C THR A 84 -8.32 -26.96 2.81
N LYS A 85 -8.39 -28.05 3.61
CA LYS A 85 -9.19 -28.08 4.84
C LYS A 85 -8.75 -26.99 5.84
N ALA A 86 -7.45 -26.87 6.06
CA ALA A 86 -6.88 -25.85 6.96
C ALA A 86 -7.23 -24.42 6.53
N ILE A 87 -7.13 -24.10 5.23
CA ILE A 87 -7.48 -22.78 4.70
C ILE A 87 -8.98 -22.52 4.85
N LEU A 88 -9.84 -23.49 4.53
CA LEU A 88 -11.29 -23.35 4.67
C LEU A 88 -11.70 -23.14 6.14
N GLU A 89 -11.03 -23.80 7.10
CA GLU A 89 -11.25 -23.59 8.53
C GLU A 89 -10.82 -22.17 8.97
N ASN A 90 -9.68 -21.68 8.49
CA ASN A 90 -9.23 -20.32 8.76
C ASN A 90 -10.22 -19.29 8.23
N LEU A 91 -10.74 -19.46 7.01
CA LEU A 91 -11.79 -18.59 6.46
C LEU A 91 -13.07 -18.59 7.30
N LYS A 92 -13.44 -19.73 7.89
CA LYS A 92 -14.57 -19.81 8.84
C LYS A 92 -14.28 -19.06 10.15
N LYS A 93 -13.05 -19.15 10.68
CA LYS A 93 -12.63 -18.39 11.88
C LYS A 93 -12.69 -16.89 11.66
N GLU A 94 -12.40 -16.43 10.42
CA GLU A 94 -12.54 -15.02 10.00
C GLU A 94 -13.99 -14.60 9.69
N LEU A 95 -14.96 -15.46 10.02
CA LEU A 95 -16.40 -15.23 9.84
C LEU A 95 -16.85 -15.15 8.37
N TYR A 96 -16.11 -15.76 7.44
CA TYR A 96 -16.56 -15.91 6.07
C TYR A 96 -17.51 -17.11 5.92
N GLN A 97 -18.60 -16.89 5.18
CA GLN A 97 -19.52 -17.95 4.73
C GLN A 97 -19.04 -18.45 3.37
N SER A 98 -18.25 -19.53 3.37
CA SER A 98 -17.67 -20.09 2.16
C SER A 98 -18.61 -21.08 1.49
N ARG A 99 -18.95 -20.86 0.21
CA ARG A 99 -19.56 -21.84 -0.67
C ARG A 99 -18.46 -22.46 -1.53
N VAL A 100 -18.25 -23.75 -1.37
CA VAL A 100 -17.17 -24.48 -2.04
C VAL A 100 -17.68 -25.05 -3.37
N PHE A 101 -16.90 -24.88 -4.44
CA PHE A 101 -17.15 -25.41 -5.77
C PHE A 101 -15.99 -26.27 -6.21
N LEU A 102 -16.27 -27.40 -6.83
CA LEU A 102 -15.24 -28.20 -7.46
C LEU A 102 -14.94 -27.65 -8.86
N VAL A 103 -13.66 -27.57 -9.19
CA VAL A 103 -13.19 -27.01 -10.47
C VAL A 103 -12.07 -27.87 -11.06
N SER A 104 -11.85 -27.74 -12.36
CA SER A 104 -10.71 -28.35 -13.03
C SER A 104 -9.38 -27.66 -12.67
N GLU A 105 -8.28 -28.34 -12.94
CA GLU A 105 -6.94 -27.73 -12.81
C GLU A 105 -6.76 -26.51 -13.73
N ASN A 106 -7.36 -26.54 -14.93
CA ASN A 106 -7.31 -25.44 -15.88
C ASN A 106 -8.04 -24.21 -15.35
N SER A 107 -9.19 -24.42 -14.71
CA SER A 107 -9.95 -23.36 -14.04
C SER A 107 -9.12 -22.73 -12.90
N LEU A 108 -8.41 -23.50 -12.08
CA LEU A 108 -7.52 -22.97 -11.05
C LEU A 108 -6.33 -22.20 -11.65
N LYS A 109 -5.68 -22.74 -12.68
CA LYS A 109 -4.57 -22.06 -13.36
C LYS A 109 -5.00 -20.70 -13.89
N ARG A 110 -6.23 -20.60 -14.43
CA ARG A 110 -6.80 -19.33 -14.87
C ARG A 110 -7.02 -18.36 -13.69
N ALA A 111 -7.56 -18.85 -12.57
CA ALA A 111 -7.73 -18.03 -11.37
C ALA A 111 -6.37 -17.55 -10.81
N TRP A 112 -5.39 -18.44 -10.78
CA TRP A 112 -4.04 -18.08 -10.31
C TRP A 112 -3.32 -17.11 -11.26
N GLY A 113 -3.55 -17.17 -12.57
CA GLY A 113 -3.04 -16.17 -13.50
C GLY A 113 -3.56 -14.75 -13.21
N LYS A 114 -4.75 -14.63 -12.62
CA LYS A 114 -5.31 -13.35 -12.20
C LYS A 114 -4.62 -12.73 -10.97
N TYR A 115 -3.79 -13.47 -10.22
CA TYR A 115 -2.97 -12.90 -9.15
C TYR A 115 -1.93 -11.92 -9.70
N GLU A 116 -1.48 -12.07 -10.94
CA GLU A 116 -0.57 -11.11 -11.60
C GLU A 116 -1.26 -9.75 -11.85
N GLU A 117 -2.58 -9.76 -12.02
CA GLU A 117 -3.39 -8.54 -12.19
C GLU A 117 -3.70 -7.86 -10.83
N ILE A 118 -3.48 -8.56 -9.71
CA ILE A 118 -3.57 -7.94 -8.39
C ILE A 118 -2.44 -6.92 -8.32
N PRO A 119 -2.76 -5.62 -8.20
CA PRO A 119 -1.72 -4.65 -7.91
C PRO A 119 -0.97 -5.17 -6.69
N LYS A 120 0.35 -5.29 -6.77
CA LYS A 120 1.20 -5.62 -5.61
C LYS A 120 1.18 -4.45 -4.61
N PHE A 121 -0.01 -4.03 -4.24
CA PHE A 121 -0.21 -3.20 -3.07
C PHE A 121 -0.11 -4.16 -1.88
N GLU A 122 0.99 -4.11 -1.17
CA GLU A 122 0.97 -4.49 0.23
C GLU A 122 -0.29 -3.86 0.83
N ALA A 123 -1.11 -4.67 1.51
CA ALA A 123 -2.27 -4.17 2.23
C ALA A 123 -1.75 -3.10 3.18
N VAL A 124 -1.91 -1.84 2.82
CA VAL A 124 -1.54 -0.72 3.66
C VAL A 124 -2.48 -0.83 4.84
N SER A 125 -1.98 -1.37 5.94
CA SER A 125 -2.63 -1.21 7.22
C SER A 125 -2.85 0.28 7.37
N ALA A 126 -4.11 0.70 7.44
CA ALA A 126 -4.46 2.11 7.48
C ALA A 126 -3.69 2.76 8.64
N GLY A 127 -2.77 3.67 8.31
CA GLY A 127 -1.89 4.34 9.27
C GLY A 127 -0.43 3.90 9.27
N LEU A 128 -0.02 2.95 8.42
CA LEU A 128 1.38 2.53 8.31
C LEU A 128 1.81 2.50 6.83
N ILE A 129 2.89 3.15 6.47
CA ILE A 129 3.61 2.96 5.21
C ILE A 129 4.86 2.15 5.53
N SER A 130 4.92 0.92 5.06
CA SER A 130 6.17 0.16 5.02
C SER A 130 6.89 0.50 3.72
N ILE A 131 7.93 1.30 3.81
CA ILE A 131 8.85 1.47 2.68
C ILE A 131 9.74 0.23 2.70
N SER A 132 9.84 -0.51 1.57
CA SER A 132 10.64 -1.73 1.53
C SER A 132 12.09 -1.42 1.93
N SER A 133 12.67 -2.25 2.80
CA SER A 133 14.04 -2.05 3.31
C SER A 133 15.07 -1.95 2.19
N GLN A 134 14.85 -2.65 1.07
CA GLN A 134 15.75 -2.63 -0.09
C GLN A 134 15.71 -1.28 -0.83
N ASN A 135 14.52 -0.72 -1.06
CA ASN A 135 14.39 0.59 -1.71
C ASN A 135 14.93 1.73 -0.85
N LEU A 136 14.76 1.64 0.47
CA LEU A 136 15.27 2.64 1.40
C LEU A 136 16.80 2.71 1.41
N GLU A 137 17.49 1.56 1.44
CA GLU A 137 18.95 1.56 1.42
C GLU A 137 19.52 2.19 0.16
N ILE A 138 18.85 1.99 -0.98
CA ILE A 138 19.21 2.62 -2.25
C ILE A 138 19.01 4.14 -2.13
N TYR A 139 17.83 4.58 -1.69
CA TYR A 139 17.52 6.01 -1.56
C TYR A 139 18.44 6.73 -0.56
N PHE A 140 18.77 6.12 0.59
CA PHE A 140 19.70 6.72 1.56
C PHE A 140 21.13 6.83 1.06
N LYS A 141 21.57 5.91 0.19
CA LYS A 141 22.90 5.98 -0.42
C LYS A 141 22.98 7.02 -1.53
N GLU A 142 21.90 7.18 -2.29
CA GLU A 142 21.84 8.02 -3.49
C GLU A 142 21.42 9.46 -3.20
N ILE A 143 20.55 9.70 -2.20
CA ILE A 143 20.01 11.04 -1.88
C ILE A 143 20.88 11.71 -0.83
N LYS A 144 21.75 12.60 -1.27
CA LYS A 144 22.59 13.46 -0.40
C LYS A 144 22.26 14.96 -0.57
N SER A 145 21.49 15.30 -1.57
CA SER A 145 21.11 16.66 -1.90
C SER A 145 19.73 16.75 -2.54
N ILE A 146 19.14 17.94 -2.55
CA ILE A 146 17.91 18.26 -3.29
C ILE A 146 18.06 17.90 -4.78
N SER A 147 19.25 18.11 -5.35
CA SER A 147 19.53 17.79 -6.75
C SER A 147 19.44 16.31 -7.05
N ASP A 148 19.92 15.46 -6.14
CA ASP A 148 19.86 13.99 -6.33
C ASP A 148 18.42 13.50 -6.24
N LEU A 149 17.66 13.98 -5.25
CA LEU A 149 16.25 13.67 -5.12
C LEU A 149 15.44 14.09 -6.37
N ARG A 150 15.74 15.29 -6.91
CA ARG A 150 15.12 15.78 -8.15
C ARG A 150 15.39 14.85 -9.34
N LYS A 151 16.61 14.33 -9.50
CA LYS A 151 16.96 13.37 -10.56
C LYS A 151 16.15 12.07 -10.46
N ILE A 152 15.88 11.60 -9.25
CA ILE A 152 15.09 10.38 -9.01
C ILE A 152 13.60 10.64 -9.26
N LEU A 153 13.06 11.79 -8.82
CA LEU A 153 11.64 12.11 -8.95
C LEU A 153 11.22 12.47 -10.39
N THR A 154 12.06 13.17 -11.15
CA THR A 154 11.73 13.65 -12.50
C THR A 154 11.21 12.52 -13.42
N PRO A 155 11.87 11.36 -13.56
CA PRO A 155 11.38 10.28 -14.40
C PRO A 155 10.08 9.65 -13.86
N LEU A 156 9.86 9.66 -12.55
CA LEU A 156 8.65 9.12 -11.93
C LEU A 156 7.42 9.98 -12.25
N PHE A 157 7.57 11.31 -12.25
CA PHE A 157 6.48 12.22 -12.60
C PHE A 157 6.17 12.27 -14.11
N ASN A 158 7.14 11.94 -14.96
CA ASN A 158 6.95 11.92 -16.42
C ASN A 158 6.40 10.59 -16.96
N ALA A 159 6.32 9.55 -16.14
CA ALA A 159 5.86 8.24 -16.57
C ALA A 159 4.33 8.14 -16.61
N LYS A 160 3.79 7.60 -17.73
CA LYS A 160 2.33 7.50 -17.99
C LYS A 160 1.56 6.48 -17.14
N GLU A 161 2.20 5.76 -16.22
CA GLU A 161 1.56 4.66 -15.49
C GLU A 161 1.12 5.06 -14.08
N THR A 162 -0.16 4.89 -13.81
CA THR A 162 -0.81 5.09 -12.49
C THR A 162 -0.26 4.19 -11.36
N GLN A 163 0.43 3.11 -11.70
CA GLN A 163 1.03 2.17 -10.73
C GLN A 163 2.20 2.76 -9.93
N LYS A 164 2.71 3.94 -10.34
CA LYS A 164 3.88 4.58 -9.74
C LYS A 164 3.58 5.57 -8.61
N ILE A 165 2.32 5.83 -8.30
CA ILE A 165 1.95 6.82 -7.24
C ILE A 165 2.48 6.42 -5.86
N SER A 166 2.42 5.14 -5.53
CA SER A 166 3.00 4.64 -4.27
C SER A 166 4.50 4.87 -4.21
N ASN A 167 5.21 4.59 -5.31
CA ASN A 167 6.65 4.83 -5.41
C ASN A 167 6.99 6.32 -5.30
N ILE A 168 6.18 7.21 -5.89
CA ILE A 168 6.36 8.66 -5.75
C ILE A 168 6.25 9.08 -4.28
N ALA A 169 5.21 8.62 -3.56
CA ALA A 169 5.05 8.90 -2.15
C ALA A 169 6.22 8.36 -1.32
N GLU A 170 6.67 7.15 -1.59
CA GLU A 170 7.81 6.52 -0.92
C GLU A 170 9.10 7.30 -1.15
N VAL A 171 9.40 7.70 -2.39
CA VAL A 171 10.61 8.48 -2.72
C VAL A 171 10.58 9.87 -2.08
N ILE A 172 9.42 10.53 -2.08
CA ILE A 172 9.25 11.84 -1.41
C ILE A 172 9.53 11.71 0.09
N LEU A 173 8.93 10.71 0.75
CA LEU A 173 9.08 10.50 2.19
C LEU A 173 10.50 10.04 2.57
N ALA A 174 11.09 9.14 1.79
CA ALA A 174 12.46 8.67 1.98
C ALA A 174 13.47 9.83 1.77
N GLY A 175 13.27 10.63 0.72
CA GLY A 175 14.10 11.80 0.44
C GLY A 175 14.00 12.86 1.52
N ALA A 176 12.81 13.14 2.02
CA ALA A 176 12.62 14.10 3.11
C ALA A 176 13.28 13.61 4.40
N TYR A 177 13.19 12.31 4.72
CA TYR A 177 13.89 11.75 5.86
C TYR A 177 15.42 11.77 5.69
N ALA A 178 15.93 11.42 4.49
CA ALA A 178 17.37 11.41 4.19
C ALA A 178 18.00 12.81 4.27
N LEU A 179 17.26 13.85 3.86
CA LEU A 179 17.69 15.25 3.89
C LEU A 179 17.33 15.97 5.21
N GLU A 180 16.83 15.23 6.20
CA GLU A 180 16.41 15.75 7.51
C GLU A 180 15.39 16.93 7.37
N ALA A 181 14.51 16.85 6.36
CA ALA A 181 13.46 17.85 6.17
C ALA A 181 12.45 17.82 7.31
N SER A 182 12.11 18.97 7.86
CA SER A 182 11.07 19.09 8.90
C SER A 182 9.66 18.98 8.33
N ASP A 183 9.42 19.58 7.15
CA ASP A 183 8.12 19.62 6.53
C ASP A 183 8.23 19.37 5.00
N ILE A 184 7.22 18.73 4.44
CA ILE A 184 6.98 18.56 3.00
C ILE A 184 5.72 19.34 2.66
N HIS A 185 5.80 20.20 1.67
CA HIS A 185 4.69 20.98 1.17
C HIS A 185 4.33 20.55 -0.26
N LEU A 186 3.06 20.25 -0.49
CA LEU A 186 2.48 19.97 -1.79
C LEU A 186 1.39 21.01 -2.04
N GLU A 187 1.68 21.97 -2.91
CA GLU A 187 0.87 23.16 -3.10
C GLU A 187 0.37 23.25 -4.54
N PRO A 188 -0.94 22.99 -4.78
CA PRO A 188 -1.53 23.17 -6.09
C PRO A 188 -1.55 24.65 -6.48
N GLN A 189 -1.15 24.91 -7.71
CA GLN A 189 -1.21 26.19 -8.41
C GLN A 189 -2.18 26.06 -9.59
N GLU A 190 -2.33 27.09 -10.39
CA GLU A 190 -3.27 27.13 -11.51
C GLU A 190 -3.07 25.97 -12.51
N GLU A 191 -1.83 25.71 -12.95
CA GLU A 191 -1.53 24.70 -13.97
C GLU A 191 -0.76 23.49 -13.43
N GLN A 192 -0.09 23.62 -12.31
CA GLN A 192 0.83 22.62 -11.77
C GLN A 192 0.80 22.57 -10.25
N VAL A 193 1.53 21.63 -9.66
CA VAL A 193 1.68 21.48 -8.22
C VAL A 193 3.15 21.65 -7.86
N ARG A 194 3.43 22.47 -6.88
CA ARG A 194 4.77 22.68 -6.36
C ARG A 194 5.05 21.80 -5.16
N LEU A 195 6.11 21.01 -5.25
CA LEU A 195 6.65 20.24 -4.12
C LEU A 195 7.83 21.00 -3.52
N ARG A 196 7.76 21.28 -2.21
CA ARG A 196 8.82 21.95 -1.45
C ARG A 196 9.17 21.16 -0.20
N PHE A 197 10.43 21.25 0.19
CA PHE A 197 10.90 20.77 1.48
C PHE A 197 11.35 21.93 2.35
N ARG A 198 11.08 21.83 3.65
CA ARG A 198 11.66 22.74 4.63
C ARG A 198 12.91 22.09 5.24
N LEU A 199 14.07 22.69 5.00
CA LEU A 199 15.36 22.26 5.54
C LEU A 199 15.89 23.43 6.38
N ASP A 200 16.26 23.17 7.62
CA ASP A 200 16.78 24.20 8.56
C ASP A 200 15.93 25.47 8.61
N GLY A 201 14.61 25.31 8.60
CA GLY A 201 13.64 26.41 8.65
C GLY A 201 13.38 27.11 7.31
N VAL A 202 14.12 26.81 6.24
CA VAL A 202 13.99 27.43 4.91
C VAL A 202 13.24 26.47 3.96
N LEU A 203 12.33 27.02 3.16
CA LEU A 203 11.61 26.29 2.12
C LEU A 203 12.40 26.27 0.82
N TYR A 204 12.66 25.07 0.30
CA TYR A 204 13.34 24.83 -0.97
C TYR A 204 12.40 24.19 -1.98
N ASP A 205 12.32 24.76 -3.18
CA ASP A 205 11.57 24.19 -4.29
C ASP A 205 12.27 22.93 -4.79
N LEU A 206 11.55 21.80 -4.80
CA LEU A 206 12.09 20.53 -5.25
C LEU A 206 11.73 20.25 -6.71
N ILE A 207 10.45 20.20 -7.05
CA ILE A 207 9.97 19.94 -8.40
C ILE A 207 8.52 20.39 -8.55
N ASP A 208 8.17 20.84 -9.75
CA ASP A 208 6.79 21.07 -10.17
C ASP A 208 6.29 19.88 -11.00
N PHE A 209 5.03 19.48 -10.83
CA PHE A 209 4.44 18.33 -11.51
C PHE A 209 2.93 18.51 -11.77
N SER A 210 2.32 17.63 -12.56
CA SER A 210 0.98 17.82 -13.08
C SER A 210 -0.13 17.58 -12.03
N LEU A 211 -1.23 18.34 -12.13
CA LEU A 211 -2.42 18.20 -11.30
C LEU A 211 -3.05 16.79 -11.30
N PRO A 212 -3.13 16.04 -12.43
CA PRO A 212 -3.63 14.67 -12.42
C PRO A 212 -2.86 13.73 -11.49
N ILE A 213 -1.53 13.79 -11.52
CA ILE A 213 -0.68 12.99 -10.63
C ILE A 213 -0.91 13.40 -9.17
N TYR A 214 -1.02 14.71 -8.92
CA TYR A 214 -1.31 15.22 -7.59
C TYR A 214 -2.61 14.68 -7.01
N ARG A 215 -3.69 14.66 -7.76
CA ARG A 215 -4.99 14.14 -7.29
C ARG A 215 -4.90 12.68 -6.80
N LEU A 216 -4.12 11.86 -7.49
CA LEU A 216 -3.87 10.49 -7.10
C LEU A 216 -3.00 10.40 -5.83
N LEU A 217 -1.95 11.22 -5.76
CA LEU A 217 -1.06 11.31 -4.60
C LEU A 217 -1.81 11.82 -3.36
N LEU A 218 -2.62 12.87 -3.51
CA LEU A 218 -3.51 13.42 -2.47
C LEU A 218 -4.45 12.35 -1.92
N SER A 219 -5.14 11.64 -2.81
CA SER A 219 -6.06 10.55 -2.42
C SER A 219 -5.31 9.46 -1.65
N ARG A 220 -4.10 9.11 -2.08
CA ARG A 220 -3.26 8.12 -1.41
C ARG A 220 -2.83 8.58 -0.02
N LEU A 221 -2.35 9.81 0.11
CA LEU A 221 -1.93 10.39 1.39
C LEU A 221 -3.11 10.52 2.37
N LYS A 222 -4.27 10.96 1.89
CA LYS A 222 -5.50 11.00 2.71
C LYS A 222 -5.89 9.62 3.24
N LEU A 223 -5.86 8.58 2.39
CA LEU A 223 -6.14 7.20 2.80
C LEU A 223 -5.21 6.71 3.90
N ILE A 224 -3.91 6.93 3.73
CA ILE A 224 -2.89 6.52 4.70
C ILE A 224 -3.06 7.26 6.03
N ALA A 225 -3.34 8.56 5.96
CA ALA A 225 -3.57 9.41 7.13
C ALA A 225 -4.96 9.23 7.76
N LYS A 226 -5.80 8.31 7.23
CA LYS A 226 -7.19 8.05 7.66
C LYS A 226 -8.11 9.27 7.52
N LEU A 227 -7.83 10.13 6.54
CA LEU A 227 -8.64 11.30 6.23
C LEU A 227 -9.79 10.95 5.26
N LYS A 228 -10.83 11.78 5.25
CA LYS A 228 -11.98 11.59 4.37
C LYS A 228 -11.64 12.07 2.96
N LEU A 229 -11.83 11.21 1.96
CA LEU A 229 -11.53 11.52 0.55
C LEU A 229 -12.48 12.55 -0.05
N ASN A 230 -13.74 12.50 0.33
CA ASN A 230 -14.83 13.30 -0.21
C ASN A 230 -15.01 14.67 0.46
N VAL A 231 -14.13 15.03 1.38
CA VAL A 231 -14.14 16.33 2.06
C VAL A 231 -12.97 17.14 1.52
N SER A 232 -13.27 18.27 0.86
CA SER A 232 -12.29 19.19 0.26
C SER A 232 -12.53 20.66 0.63
N ASP A 233 -13.62 20.95 1.34
CA ASP A 233 -14.08 22.29 1.69
C ASP A 233 -13.59 22.79 3.05
N ARG A 234 -12.97 21.93 3.83
CA ARG A 234 -12.45 22.23 5.18
C ARG A 234 -11.15 21.50 5.47
N SER A 235 -10.41 22.02 6.43
CA SER A 235 -9.16 21.42 6.90
C SER A 235 -9.39 20.03 7.49
N GLN A 236 -8.42 19.15 7.29
CA GLN A 236 -8.37 17.83 7.88
C GLN A 236 -6.96 17.56 8.38
N ASP A 237 -6.86 17.06 9.61
CA ASP A 237 -5.60 16.66 10.22
C ASP A 237 -5.58 15.17 10.49
N GLY A 238 -4.43 14.55 10.24
CA GLY A 238 -4.23 13.13 10.42
C GLY A 238 -2.78 12.80 10.72
N ARG A 239 -2.49 11.51 10.83
CA ARG A 239 -1.15 11.03 11.04
C ARG A 239 -0.98 9.62 10.48
N PHE A 240 0.26 9.29 10.15
CA PHE A 240 0.66 7.92 9.84
C PHE A 240 2.12 7.70 10.26
N THR A 241 2.53 6.45 10.29
CA THR A 241 3.90 6.07 10.65
C THR A 241 4.61 5.53 9.42
N ILE A 242 5.85 5.97 9.22
CA ILE A 242 6.77 5.38 8.24
C ILE A 242 7.66 4.39 8.99
N LYS A 243 7.72 3.16 8.55
CA LYS A 243 8.64 2.17 9.08
C LYS A 243 9.90 2.13 8.21
N ILE A 244 11.03 2.49 8.80
CA ILE A 244 12.35 2.55 8.16
C ILE A 244 13.26 1.59 8.91
N LYS A 245 13.45 0.35 8.41
CA LYS A 245 14.12 -0.73 9.14
C LYS A 245 13.45 -0.95 10.52
N ASP A 246 14.20 -0.72 11.59
CA ASP A 246 13.72 -0.85 12.97
C ASP A 246 13.24 0.47 13.57
N LEU A 247 13.26 1.56 12.78
CA LEU A 247 12.81 2.88 13.21
C LEU A 247 11.38 3.15 12.73
N GLU A 248 10.57 3.67 13.63
CA GLU A 248 9.24 4.19 13.34
C GLU A 248 9.27 5.71 13.40
N VAL A 249 8.90 6.36 12.29
CA VAL A 249 8.88 7.82 12.14
C VAL A 249 7.43 8.25 12.00
N GLU A 250 6.92 9.02 12.95
CA GLU A 250 5.58 9.60 12.87
C GLU A 250 5.59 10.77 11.89
N VAL A 251 4.57 10.80 11.02
CA VAL A 251 4.30 11.91 10.09
C VAL A 251 2.93 12.47 10.40
N ARG A 252 2.88 13.77 10.70
CA ARG A 252 1.63 14.51 10.84
C ARG A 252 1.24 15.10 9.51
N VAL A 253 -0.04 15.00 9.18
CA VAL A 253 -0.61 15.42 7.89
C VAL A 253 -1.65 16.47 8.15
N SER A 254 -1.51 17.62 7.51
CA SER A 254 -2.54 18.66 7.47
C SER A 254 -2.93 18.90 6.02
N VAL A 255 -4.22 18.83 5.73
CA VAL A 255 -4.80 19.10 4.40
C VAL A 255 -5.68 20.33 4.52
N LEU A 256 -5.41 21.34 3.71
CA LEU A 256 -6.05 22.64 3.77
C LEU A 256 -6.65 23.00 2.41
N PRO A 257 -7.90 23.51 2.34
CA PRO A 257 -8.42 24.10 1.11
C PRO A 257 -7.56 25.29 0.66
N SER A 258 -7.28 25.37 -0.62
CA SER A 258 -6.58 26.50 -1.26
C SER A 258 -7.30 26.93 -2.55
N ALA A 259 -6.85 28.01 -3.17
CA ALA A 259 -7.49 28.55 -4.37
C ALA A 259 -7.55 27.58 -5.55
N TYR A 260 -6.56 26.69 -5.69
CA TYR A 260 -6.42 25.76 -6.81
C TYR A 260 -6.61 24.28 -6.42
N GLY A 261 -7.18 24.04 -5.25
CA GLY A 261 -7.44 22.70 -4.72
C GLY A 261 -7.01 22.55 -3.27
N GLU A 262 -6.75 21.34 -2.82
CA GLU A 262 -6.31 21.09 -1.45
C GLU A 262 -4.78 21.10 -1.38
N SER A 263 -4.20 21.87 -0.48
CA SER A 263 -2.77 21.83 -0.15
C SER A 263 -2.51 20.80 0.95
N ILE A 264 -1.38 20.11 0.89
CA ILE A 264 -0.94 19.16 1.93
C ILE A 264 0.37 19.64 2.54
N VAL A 265 0.45 19.59 3.86
CA VAL A 265 1.69 19.71 4.63
C VAL A 265 1.90 18.42 5.41
N LEU A 266 3.08 17.80 5.23
CA LEU A 266 3.50 16.62 5.98
C LEU A 266 4.65 17.05 6.90
N ARG A 267 4.46 16.98 8.22
CA ARG A 267 5.51 17.22 9.20
C ARG A 267 6.14 15.90 9.62
N ILE A 268 7.44 15.77 9.46
CA ILE A 268 8.21 14.58 9.82
C ILE A 268 8.77 14.77 11.22
N LEU A 269 8.39 13.87 12.14
CA LEU A 269 8.91 13.89 13.50
C LEU A 269 10.14 12.99 13.58
N HIS A 270 11.31 13.58 13.35
CA HIS A 270 12.57 12.86 13.41
C HIS A 270 12.86 12.40 14.83
N PRO A 271 13.13 11.09 15.08
CA PRO A 271 13.44 10.59 16.42
C PRO A 271 14.63 11.28 17.07
N LYS A 272 15.63 11.69 16.28
CA LYS A 272 16.78 12.45 16.76
C LYS A 272 16.41 13.80 17.36
N THR A 273 15.40 14.48 16.79
CA THR A 273 14.97 15.82 17.25
C THR A 273 14.18 15.71 18.56
N ILE A 274 13.54 14.56 18.81
CA ILE A 274 12.73 14.32 20.03
C ILE A 274 13.63 13.92 21.22
N SER A 275 14.83 13.42 20.98
CA SER A 275 15.77 12.93 22.00
C SER A 275 16.85 13.93 22.40
N ILE A 276 16.65 15.22 22.13
CA ILE A 276 17.53 16.26 22.63
C ILE A 276 17.42 16.31 24.14
N SER A 277 18.55 16.21 24.84
CA SER A 277 18.58 16.29 26.30
C SER A 277 18.29 17.73 26.77
N PHE A 278 17.85 17.88 28.03
CA PHE A 278 17.61 19.21 28.58
C PHE A 278 18.87 20.09 28.61
N GLU A 279 20.03 19.46 28.79
CA GLU A 279 21.34 20.11 28.79
C GLU A 279 21.66 20.70 27.41
N ASP A 280 21.30 20.00 26.34
CA ASP A 280 21.56 20.39 24.96
C ASP A 280 20.61 21.51 24.45
N LEU A 281 19.54 21.81 25.19
CA LEU A 281 18.63 22.91 24.86
C LEU A 281 19.24 24.31 25.07
N GLY A 282 20.47 24.41 25.62
CA GLY A 282 21.15 25.67 25.83
C GLY A 282 20.53 26.56 26.93
N MET A 283 19.76 25.97 27.86
CA MET A 283 19.20 26.69 28.99
C MET A 283 20.30 27.12 29.96
N GLN A 284 20.11 28.28 30.62
CA GLN A 284 20.96 28.69 31.70
C GLN A 284 20.90 27.68 32.86
N GLU A 285 22.01 27.41 33.51
CA GLU A 285 22.14 26.33 34.53
C GLU A 285 21.15 26.46 35.71
N ASN A 286 20.84 27.69 36.14
CA ASN A 286 19.83 27.95 37.16
C ASN A 286 18.41 27.60 36.71
N LEU A 287 18.07 27.85 35.43
CA LEU A 287 16.78 27.52 34.84
C LEU A 287 16.64 26.00 34.61
N LEU A 288 17.73 25.35 34.18
CA LEU A 288 17.80 23.91 34.00
C LEU A 288 17.51 23.20 35.33
N LYS A 289 18.19 23.57 36.42
CA LYS A 289 17.94 23.03 37.77
C LYS A 289 16.51 23.24 38.25
N MET A 290 15.89 24.39 37.91
CA MET A 290 14.52 24.68 38.27
C MET A 290 13.57 23.77 37.48
N MET A 291 13.76 23.60 36.15
CA MET A 291 12.97 22.73 35.33
C MET A 291 13.06 21.26 35.78
N GLU A 292 14.23 20.75 36.03
CA GLU A 292 14.44 19.41 36.54
C GLU A 292 13.69 19.13 37.86
N LYS A 293 13.67 20.14 38.75
CA LYS A 293 12.95 20.06 40.02
C LYS A 293 11.42 20.02 39.78
N GLU A 294 10.90 20.85 38.92
CA GLU A 294 9.47 20.96 38.67
C GLU A 294 8.94 19.74 37.88
N ILE A 295 9.71 19.19 36.96
CA ILE A 295 9.33 17.95 36.19
C ILE A 295 9.21 16.73 37.13
N LYS A 296 9.95 16.67 38.22
CA LYS A 296 9.89 15.56 39.22
C LYS A 296 8.62 15.58 40.06
N ARG A 297 7.81 16.64 40.00
CA ARG A 297 6.53 16.70 40.74
C ARG A 297 5.51 15.74 40.11
N PRO A 298 4.76 14.97 40.93
CA PRO A 298 3.82 13.97 40.42
C PRO A 298 2.62 14.57 39.69
N ASN A 299 2.31 15.85 39.88
CA ASN A 299 1.17 16.56 39.29
C ASN A 299 1.50 18.04 39.09
N GLY A 300 0.88 18.64 38.08
CA GLY A 300 1.02 20.03 37.71
C GLY A 300 1.02 20.21 36.19
N MET A 301 1.21 21.44 35.76
CA MET A 301 1.33 21.83 34.38
C MET A 301 2.51 22.78 34.23
N ILE A 302 3.37 22.50 33.25
CA ILE A 302 4.40 23.45 32.81
C ILE A 302 3.98 23.98 31.45
N LEU A 303 3.81 25.28 31.31
CA LEU A 303 3.46 25.92 30.04
C LEU A 303 4.67 26.62 29.49
N THR A 304 5.10 26.22 28.28
CA THR A 304 6.14 26.92 27.51
C THR A 304 5.48 27.78 26.44
N THR A 305 5.85 29.04 26.33
CA THR A 305 5.33 29.98 25.33
C THR A 305 6.49 30.70 24.66
N GLY A 306 6.32 31.08 23.37
CA GLY A 306 7.32 31.81 22.63
C GLY A 306 6.92 31.99 21.18
N PRO A 307 7.64 32.82 20.43
CA PRO A 307 7.46 32.91 19.00
C PRO A 307 7.85 31.57 18.33
N THR A 308 7.09 31.20 17.30
CA THR A 308 7.34 30.03 16.45
C THR A 308 8.09 30.44 15.19
#